data_06b843d0a7c5a88588b8dadbba913cad
#
_entry.id   06b843d0a7c5a88588b8dadbba913cad
#
_cell.length_a   1.000
_cell.length_b   1.000
_cell.length_c   1.000
_cell.angle_alpha   90.00
_cell.angle_beta   90.00
_cell.angle_gamma   90.00
#
_symmetry.space_group_name_H-M   'P 1'
#
loop_
_entity.id
_entity.type
_entity.pdbx_description
1 polymer ?
#
loop_
_entity_poly.entity_id
_entity_poly.type
_entity_poly.pdbx_seq_one_letter_code
_entity_poly.pdbx_strand_id
1 'polypeptide(L)'
;MVTSTSRNSGSDRLPAGVYLLGFSLFAMGSAEFLMAGVLPDVAADLNVTLSSAGILITAFAIGVVLGGPPFAVVSLRWPRRTALVVTQGVFAVSIAVGLLGSYQVFLVTRVIAGLAYAGFFAVASVTAIGLVPPDRTARASGVVVSGLSVAMVAGGPSGTLVSHFTQWRGGFWGVVALTIAGITGCVLGLPAATSDAPDSNKAPSVAREVATIRRPMLSVIFVITILTTAAYMITFNYLAAMLADITAMPRVWIPAVLALFGIGAFVGLSIGGRISDRRPHVALLTGALAIVILSVVMVAA
;
A
#
# COMPACT_ATOMS: atom_id res chain seq x y z
N MET A 1 1.06 46.22 30.63
CA MET A 1 0.92 46.31 29.15
C MET A 1 1.14 44.90 28.61
N VAL A 2 0.02 44.15 28.46
CA VAL A 2 0.04 42.73 28.06
C VAL A 2 -0.08 42.75 26.54
N THR A 3 1.02 42.43 25.85
CA THR A 3 1.02 42.24 24.40
C THR A 3 0.31 40.92 24.06
N SER A 4 -0.91 41.03 23.55
CA SER A 4 -1.63 39.92 22.97
C SER A 4 -0.90 39.45 21.72
N THR A 5 -0.17 38.33 21.80
CA THR A 5 0.29 37.59 20.63
C THR A 5 -0.92 37.07 19.89
N SER A 6 -1.24 37.69 18.76
CA SER A 6 -2.23 37.22 17.83
C SER A 6 -1.86 35.78 17.40
N ARG A 7 -2.63 34.79 17.88
CA ARG A 7 -2.62 33.45 17.29
C ARG A 7 -3.05 33.59 15.83
N ASN A 8 -2.05 33.56 14.96
CA ASN A 8 -2.28 33.46 13.53
C ASN A 8 -3.03 32.14 13.31
N SER A 9 -4.32 32.22 13.04
CA SER A 9 -5.19 31.09 12.67
C SER A 9 -4.80 30.64 11.25
N GLY A 10 -3.58 30.09 11.14
CA GLY A 10 -3.14 29.41 9.95
C GLY A 10 -4.13 28.28 9.62
N SER A 11 -4.60 28.26 8.39
CA SER A 11 -5.65 27.36 7.89
C SER A 11 -5.43 25.94 8.44
N ASP A 12 -6.48 25.33 8.96
CA ASP A 12 -6.50 23.95 9.49
C ASP A 12 -6.21 22.87 8.42
N ARG A 13 -5.90 23.30 7.22
CA ARG A 13 -5.60 22.46 6.07
C ARG A 13 -4.12 22.07 6.03
N LEU A 14 -3.87 20.79 5.72
CA LEU A 14 -2.51 20.30 5.46
C LEU A 14 -2.00 20.86 4.11
N PRO A 15 -0.66 21.01 3.95
CA PRO A 15 -0.07 21.38 2.66
C PRO A 15 -0.49 20.44 1.54
N ALA A 16 -0.69 20.97 0.33
CA ALA A 16 -1.10 20.19 -0.85
C ALA A 16 -0.14 19.01 -1.13
N GLY A 17 1.16 19.18 -0.84
CA GLY A 17 2.16 18.12 -0.97
C GLY A 17 1.81 16.84 -0.22
N VAL A 18 1.18 16.93 0.97
CA VAL A 18 0.76 15.75 1.74
C VAL A 18 -0.33 14.96 1.01
N TYR A 19 -1.29 15.65 0.41
CA TYR A 19 -2.36 15.01 -0.37
C TYR A 19 -1.83 14.41 -1.68
N LEU A 20 -0.84 15.05 -2.32
CA LEU A 20 -0.17 14.51 -3.51
C LEU A 20 0.58 13.22 -3.19
N LEU A 21 1.24 13.12 -2.04
CA LEU A 21 1.88 11.89 -1.58
C LEU A 21 0.86 10.78 -1.31
N GLY A 22 -0.28 11.12 -0.70
CA GLY A 22 -1.40 10.18 -0.49
C GLY A 22 -1.99 9.70 -1.83
N PHE A 23 -2.18 10.60 -2.80
CA PHE A 23 -2.62 10.24 -4.15
C PHE A 23 -1.62 9.33 -4.87
N SER A 24 -0.33 9.61 -4.77
CA SER A 24 0.70 8.74 -5.37
C SER A 24 0.69 7.34 -4.74
N LEU A 25 0.51 7.26 -3.41
CA LEU A 25 0.40 5.97 -2.72
C LEU A 25 -0.90 5.24 -3.12
N PHE A 26 -2.00 5.95 -3.31
CA PHE A 26 -3.23 5.40 -3.88
C PHE A 26 -2.98 4.82 -5.28
N ALA A 27 -2.33 5.56 -6.16
CA ALA A 27 -2.06 5.12 -7.53
C ALA A 27 -1.21 3.85 -7.56
N MET A 28 -0.09 3.84 -6.83
CA MET A 28 0.82 2.69 -6.79
C MET A 28 0.21 1.49 -6.06
N GLY A 29 -0.50 1.72 -4.93
CA GLY A 29 -1.18 0.67 -4.17
C GLY A 29 -2.33 0.03 -4.95
N SER A 30 -2.95 0.75 -5.86
CA SER A 30 -4.02 0.19 -6.72
C SER A 30 -3.53 -0.98 -7.57
N ALA A 31 -2.25 -1.03 -7.96
CA ALA A 31 -1.70 -2.16 -8.71
C ALA A 31 -1.65 -3.47 -7.90
N GLU A 32 -1.49 -3.38 -6.58
CA GLU A 32 -1.49 -4.53 -5.70
C GLU A 32 -2.91 -5.10 -5.58
N PHE A 33 -3.87 -4.25 -5.27
CA PHE A 33 -5.26 -4.68 -5.07
C PHE A 33 -5.98 -5.06 -6.38
N LEU A 34 -5.62 -4.42 -7.49
CA LEU A 34 -6.11 -4.80 -8.82
C LEU A 34 -5.71 -6.24 -9.18
N MET A 35 -4.47 -6.64 -8.85
CA MET A 35 -3.97 -7.98 -9.18
C MET A 35 -4.87 -9.08 -8.62
N ALA A 36 -5.37 -8.90 -7.39
CA ALA A 36 -6.31 -9.84 -6.78
C ALA A 36 -7.61 -10.00 -7.57
N GLY A 37 -8.12 -8.91 -8.13
CA GLY A 37 -9.37 -8.90 -8.90
C GLY A 37 -9.26 -9.49 -10.30
N VAL A 38 -8.05 -9.46 -10.90
CA VAL A 38 -7.82 -9.93 -12.28
C VAL A 38 -6.98 -11.20 -12.36
N LEU A 39 -6.67 -11.83 -11.24
CA LEU A 39 -5.78 -12.98 -11.17
C LEU A 39 -6.19 -14.15 -12.09
N PRO A 40 -7.47 -14.53 -12.19
CA PRO A 40 -7.90 -15.57 -13.12
C PRO A 40 -7.68 -15.18 -14.59
N ASP A 41 -7.92 -13.93 -14.96
CA ASP A 41 -7.74 -13.44 -16.32
C ASP A 41 -6.27 -13.38 -16.72
N VAL A 42 -5.39 -13.01 -15.77
CA VAL A 42 -3.92 -13.07 -15.94
C VAL A 42 -3.45 -14.51 -16.16
N ALA A 43 -3.94 -15.45 -15.36
CA ALA A 43 -3.59 -16.87 -15.50
C ALA A 43 -3.98 -17.42 -16.87
N ALA A 44 -5.20 -17.11 -17.32
CA ALA A 44 -5.73 -17.55 -18.61
C ALA A 44 -4.94 -16.95 -19.78
N ASP A 45 -4.68 -15.65 -19.79
CA ASP A 45 -4.03 -14.95 -20.89
C ASP A 45 -2.53 -15.32 -21.01
N LEU A 46 -1.84 -15.51 -19.89
CA LEU A 46 -0.44 -15.91 -19.86
C LEU A 46 -0.23 -17.43 -19.98
N ASN A 47 -1.32 -18.22 -20.13
CA ASN A 47 -1.32 -19.68 -20.19
C ASN A 47 -0.56 -20.34 -19.02
N VAL A 48 -0.79 -19.85 -17.81
CA VAL A 48 -0.21 -20.40 -16.58
C VAL A 48 -1.31 -20.84 -15.60
N THR A 49 -0.93 -21.66 -14.62
CA THR A 49 -1.87 -22.05 -13.57
C THR A 49 -2.20 -20.85 -12.67
N LEU A 50 -3.35 -20.88 -12.00
CA LEU A 50 -3.73 -19.86 -11.02
C LEU A 50 -2.67 -19.73 -9.91
N SER A 51 -2.07 -20.84 -9.48
CA SER A 51 -0.97 -20.85 -8.53
C SER A 51 0.25 -20.09 -9.05
N SER A 52 0.63 -20.31 -10.32
CA SER A 52 1.74 -19.57 -10.95
C SER A 52 1.42 -18.08 -11.09
N ALA A 53 0.19 -17.71 -11.42
CA ALA A 53 -0.23 -16.31 -11.42
C ALA A 53 -0.14 -15.69 -10.02
N GLY A 54 -0.46 -16.45 -8.96
CA GLY A 54 -0.29 -16.04 -7.57
C GLY A 54 1.17 -15.71 -7.19
N ILE A 55 2.17 -16.33 -7.84
CA ILE A 55 3.58 -16.01 -7.64
C ILE A 55 3.90 -14.56 -8.03
N LEU A 56 3.15 -13.95 -8.95
CA LEU A 56 3.31 -12.53 -9.30
C LEU A 56 2.99 -11.60 -8.12
N ILE A 57 2.04 -11.99 -7.25
CA ILE A 57 1.73 -11.27 -6.01
C ILE A 57 2.89 -11.43 -5.03
N THR A 58 3.38 -12.66 -4.86
CA THR A 58 4.52 -12.98 -3.99
C THR A 58 5.79 -12.25 -4.45
N ALA A 59 6.04 -12.17 -5.76
CA ALA A 59 7.19 -11.46 -6.32
C ALA A 59 7.16 -9.96 -5.97
N PHE A 60 5.98 -9.33 -6.05
CA PHE A 60 5.82 -7.94 -5.61
C PHE A 60 6.09 -7.80 -4.11
N ALA A 61 5.53 -8.68 -3.28
CA ALA A 61 5.73 -8.66 -1.83
C ALA A 61 7.21 -8.86 -1.44
N ILE A 62 7.93 -9.76 -2.12
CA ILE A 62 9.39 -9.94 -1.96
C ILE A 62 10.10 -8.62 -2.28
N GLY A 63 9.75 -7.96 -3.38
CA GLY A 63 10.28 -6.65 -3.74
C GLY A 63 10.05 -5.62 -2.65
N VAL A 64 8.85 -5.55 -2.06
CA VAL A 64 8.53 -4.63 -0.96
C VAL A 64 9.39 -4.91 0.27
N VAL A 65 9.52 -6.17 0.67
CA VAL A 65 10.33 -6.57 1.84
C VAL A 65 11.81 -6.24 1.63
N LEU A 66 12.34 -6.53 0.45
CA LEU A 66 13.74 -6.26 0.12
C LEU A 66 14.02 -4.76 -0.09
N GLY A 67 13.02 -4.00 -0.54
CA GLY A 67 13.16 -2.56 -0.81
C GLY A 67 13.17 -1.69 0.44
N GLY A 68 12.46 -2.06 1.49
CA GLY A 68 12.32 -1.25 2.71
C GLY A 68 13.66 -0.81 3.32
N PRO A 69 14.52 -1.73 3.77
CA PRO A 69 15.77 -1.37 4.43
C PRO A 69 16.77 -0.60 3.55
N PRO A 70 17.06 -1.00 2.28
CA PRO A 70 17.99 -0.26 1.44
C PRO A 70 17.52 1.16 1.14
N PHE A 71 16.22 1.34 0.85
CA PHE A 71 15.68 2.67 0.54
C PHE A 71 15.60 3.58 1.77
N ALA A 72 15.44 3.04 2.97
CA ALA A 72 15.55 3.82 4.20
C ALA A 72 16.94 4.47 4.32
N VAL A 73 18.01 3.77 3.89
CA VAL A 73 19.38 4.29 3.89
C VAL A 73 19.66 5.21 2.70
N VAL A 74 19.25 4.82 1.50
CA VAL A 74 19.48 5.59 0.27
C VAL A 74 18.73 6.91 0.28
N SER A 75 17.52 6.95 0.85
CA SER A 75 16.70 8.16 0.97
C SER A 75 17.38 9.28 1.78
N LEU A 76 18.34 8.94 2.63
CA LEU A 76 19.12 9.92 3.40
C LEU A 76 20.11 10.73 2.52
N ARG A 77 20.47 10.22 1.35
CA ARG A 77 21.48 10.82 0.45
C ARG A 77 20.88 11.53 -0.75
N TRP A 78 19.64 11.25 -1.10
CA TRP A 78 18.99 11.80 -2.29
C TRP A 78 18.05 12.95 -1.91
N PRO A 79 17.95 14.01 -2.76
CA PRO A 79 16.90 15.00 -2.61
C PRO A 79 15.53 14.31 -2.60
N ARG A 80 14.72 14.57 -1.58
CA ARG A 80 13.43 13.88 -1.36
C ARG A 80 12.54 13.86 -2.59
N ARG A 81 12.44 15.01 -3.29
CA ARG A 81 11.67 15.13 -4.52
C ARG A 81 12.18 14.21 -5.61
N THR A 82 13.50 14.15 -5.82
CA THR A 82 14.13 13.27 -6.83
C THR A 82 13.85 11.79 -6.48
N ALA A 83 14.01 11.41 -5.22
CA ALA A 83 13.74 10.04 -4.77
C ALA A 83 12.28 9.64 -5.02
N LEU A 84 11.31 10.53 -4.72
CA LEU A 84 9.88 10.30 -4.99
C LEU A 84 9.57 10.14 -6.47
N VAL A 85 10.15 10.98 -7.31
CA VAL A 85 9.94 10.93 -8.76
C VAL A 85 10.58 9.69 -9.38
N VAL A 86 11.83 9.36 -8.98
CA VAL A 86 12.54 8.19 -9.50
C VAL A 86 11.85 6.89 -9.10
N THR A 87 11.45 6.75 -7.84
CA THR A 87 10.75 5.53 -7.39
C THR A 87 9.40 5.34 -8.10
N GLN A 88 8.60 6.39 -8.28
CA GLN A 88 7.37 6.33 -9.07
C GLN A 88 7.66 6.02 -10.55
N GLY A 89 8.71 6.64 -11.13
CA GLY A 89 9.12 6.37 -12.51
C GLY A 89 9.54 4.92 -12.73
N VAL A 90 10.39 4.38 -11.84
CA VAL A 90 10.80 2.96 -11.86
C VAL A 90 9.57 2.05 -11.72
N PHE A 91 8.65 2.37 -10.82
CA PHE A 91 7.40 1.62 -10.66
C PHE A 91 6.57 1.61 -11.95
N ALA A 92 6.29 2.78 -12.52
CA ALA A 92 5.48 2.90 -13.74
C ALA A 92 6.11 2.16 -14.93
N VAL A 93 7.43 2.33 -15.13
CA VAL A 93 8.18 1.63 -16.19
C VAL A 93 8.16 0.11 -15.96
N SER A 94 8.36 -0.34 -14.71
CA SER A 94 8.32 -1.77 -14.39
C SER A 94 6.95 -2.38 -14.71
N ILE A 95 5.85 -1.71 -14.34
CA ILE A 95 4.50 -2.17 -14.70
C ILE A 95 4.35 -2.20 -16.22
N ALA A 96 4.68 -1.11 -16.93
CA ALA A 96 4.53 -1.01 -18.38
C ALA A 96 5.33 -2.10 -19.13
N VAL A 97 6.59 -2.33 -18.76
CA VAL A 97 7.44 -3.39 -19.34
C VAL A 97 6.85 -4.78 -19.05
N GLY A 98 6.37 -5.00 -17.82
CA GLY A 98 5.73 -6.27 -17.45
C GLY A 98 4.49 -6.58 -18.28
N LEU A 99 3.66 -5.56 -18.58
CA LEU A 99 2.45 -5.73 -19.40
C LEU A 99 2.72 -6.07 -20.87
N LEU A 100 3.88 -5.67 -21.38
CA LEU A 100 4.30 -5.92 -22.76
C LEU A 100 5.11 -7.22 -22.90
N GLY A 101 5.56 -7.80 -21.77
CA GLY A 101 6.43 -8.95 -21.76
C GLY A 101 5.72 -10.29 -21.56
N SER A 102 6.54 -11.35 -21.47
CA SER A 102 6.10 -12.69 -21.08
C SER A 102 5.87 -12.79 -19.56
N TYR A 103 5.35 -13.92 -19.09
CA TYR A 103 5.19 -14.20 -17.65
C TYR A 103 6.49 -13.98 -16.87
N GLN A 104 7.63 -14.43 -17.38
CA GLN A 104 8.93 -14.28 -16.73
C GLN A 104 9.35 -12.81 -16.62
N VAL A 105 9.13 -12.02 -17.68
CA VAL A 105 9.36 -10.57 -17.66
C VAL A 105 8.46 -9.91 -16.64
N PHE A 106 7.18 -10.28 -16.62
CA PHE A 106 6.23 -9.72 -15.65
C PHE A 106 6.63 -10.08 -14.22
N LEU A 107 7.09 -11.32 -13.98
CA LEU A 107 7.57 -11.76 -12.67
C LEU A 107 8.73 -10.89 -12.15
N VAL A 108 9.76 -10.68 -12.98
CA VAL A 108 10.93 -9.85 -12.61
C VAL A 108 10.51 -8.41 -12.38
N THR A 109 9.70 -7.86 -13.27
CA THR A 109 9.25 -6.46 -13.15
C THR A 109 8.33 -6.25 -11.93
N ARG A 110 7.61 -7.26 -11.47
CA ARG A 110 6.85 -7.22 -10.21
C ARG A 110 7.77 -7.04 -9.00
N VAL A 111 8.92 -7.74 -8.96
CA VAL A 111 9.92 -7.53 -7.90
C VAL A 111 10.45 -6.10 -7.92
N ILE A 112 10.82 -5.59 -9.10
CA ILE A 112 11.32 -4.21 -9.24
C ILE A 112 10.25 -3.19 -8.85
N ALA A 113 9.01 -3.41 -9.24
CA ALA A 113 7.88 -2.56 -8.85
C ALA A 113 7.70 -2.56 -7.32
N GLY A 114 7.82 -3.71 -6.65
CA GLY A 114 7.76 -3.82 -5.19
C GLY A 114 8.88 -3.06 -4.49
N LEU A 115 10.12 -3.18 -4.99
CA LEU A 115 11.27 -2.40 -4.51
C LEU A 115 11.00 -0.90 -4.59
N ALA A 116 10.52 -0.43 -5.75
CA ALA A 116 10.22 0.97 -6.01
C ALA A 116 9.07 1.48 -5.12
N TYR A 117 8.04 0.65 -4.92
CA TYR A 117 6.90 0.96 -4.04
C TYR A 117 7.36 1.16 -2.59
N ALA A 118 8.17 0.25 -2.05
CA ALA A 118 8.71 0.37 -0.69
C ALA A 118 9.58 1.62 -0.53
N GLY A 119 10.41 1.91 -1.54
CA GLY A 119 11.23 3.12 -1.59
C GLY A 119 10.38 4.38 -1.58
N PHE A 120 9.33 4.43 -2.41
CA PHE A 120 8.37 5.53 -2.41
C PHE A 120 7.72 5.71 -1.05
N PHE A 121 7.19 4.63 -0.46
CA PHE A 121 6.50 4.68 0.83
C PHE A 121 7.39 5.25 1.95
N ALA A 122 8.65 4.78 2.02
CA ALA A 122 9.62 5.26 3.01
C ALA A 122 9.90 6.76 2.85
N VAL A 123 10.20 7.21 1.63
CA VAL A 123 10.50 8.63 1.35
C VAL A 123 9.27 9.51 1.53
N ALA A 124 8.09 9.06 1.09
CA ALA A 124 6.83 9.79 1.20
C ALA A 124 6.45 10.03 2.67
N SER A 125 6.61 9.01 3.53
CA SER A 125 6.34 9.11 4.97
C SER A 125 7.20 10.17 5.63
N VAL A 126 8.51 10.15 5.39
CA VAL A 126 9.44 11.15 5.95
C VAL A 126 9.18 12.55 5.37
N THR A 127 8.86 12.63 4.07
CA THR A 127 8.55 13.91 3.42
C THR A 127 7.27 14.53 3.97
N ALA A 128 6.22 13.74 4.17
CA ALA A 128 4.95 14.21 4.72
C ALA A 128 5.13 14.82 6.12
N ILE A 129 5.92 14.16 6.97
CA ILE A 129 6.26 14.67 8.32
C ILE A 129 7.05 15.98 8.23
N GLY A 130 7.99 16.09 7.30
CA GLY A 130 8.79 17.30 7.10
C GLY A 130 8.03 18.50 6.50
N LEU A 131 6.84 18.27 5.93
CA LEU A 131 6.01 19.34 5.36
C LEU A 131 5.10 20.03 6.40
N VAL A 132 5.02 19.53 7.62
CA VAL A 132 4.09 19.99 8.65
C VAL A 132 4.79 20.26 9.98
N PRO A 133 4.22 21.13 10.83
CA PRO A 133 4.71 21.32 12.21
C PRO A 133 4.56 20.02 13.03
N PRO A 134 5.33 19.87 14.15
CA PRO A 134 5.35 18.66 14.98
C PRO A 134 3.99 18.22 15.54
N ASP A 135 3.09 19.14 15.78
CA ASP A 135 1.72 18.90 16.27
C ASP A 135 0.78 18.29 15.23
N ARG A 136 1.17 18.26 13.93
CA ARG A 136 0.36 17.75 12.82
C ARG A 136 0.96 16.54 12.12
N THR A 137 2.08 16.00 12.59
CA THR A 137 2.80 14.88 11.94
C THR A 137 1.96 13.61 11.86
N ALA A 138 1.22 13.27 12.90
CA ALA A 138 0.32 12.11 12.90
C ALA A 138 -0.79 12.24 11.85
N ARG A 139 -1.36 13.45 11.71
CA ARG A 139 -2.39 13.72 10.71
C ARG A 139 -1.83 13.65 9.28
N ALA A 140 -0.63 14.17 9.04
CA ALA A 140 0.03 14.10 7.73
C ALA A 140 0.34 12.65 7.33
N SER A 141 0.92 11.86 8.23
CA SER A 141 1.16 10.43 8.02
C SER A 141 -0.15 9.67 7.77
N GLY A 142 -1.21 9.98 8.51
CA GLY A 142 -2.53 9.38 8.33
C GLY A 142 -3.11 9.65 6.94
N VAL A 143 -2.95 10.86 6.39
CA VAL A 143 -3.40 11.19 5.03
C VAL A 143 -2.60 10.41 3.98
N VAL A 144 -1.29 10.26 4.13
CA VAL A 144 -0.49 9.47 3.19
C VAL A 144 -0.92 8.00 3.22
N VAL A 145 -1.03 7.41 4.41
CA VAL A 145 -1.43 5.99 4.56
C VAL A 145 -2.88 5.76 4.12
N SER A 146 -3.77 6.75 4.27
CA SER A 146 -5.15 6.64 3.78
C SER A 146 -5.22 6.44 2.25
N GLY A 147 -4.20 6.88 1.50
CA GLY A 147 -4.08 6.57 0.08
C GLY A 147 -4.12 5.07 -0.20
N LEU A 148 -3.46 4.26 0.63
CA LEU A 148 -3.48 2.79 0.51
C LEU A 148 -4.88 2.22 0.84
N SER A 149 -5.54 2.74 1.86
CA SER A 149 -6.92 2.33 2.19
C SER A 149 -7.89 2.65 1.05
N VAL A 150 -7.74 3.83 0.43
CA VAL A 150 -8.54 4.21 -0.75
C VAL A 150 -8.21 3.33 -1.95
N ALA A 151 -6.93 2.93 -2.14
CA ALA A 151 -6.53 2.00 -3.18
C ALA A 151 -7.25 0.64 -3.03
N MET A 152 -7.38 0.15 -1.81
CA MET A 152 -8.08 -1.10 -1.53
C MET A 152 -9.60 -0.99 -1.79
N VAL A 153 -10.24 0.10 -1.34
CA VAL A 153 -11.69 0.30 -1.45
C VAL A 153 -12.12 0.67 -2.87
N ALA A 154 -11.34 1.49 -3.55
CA ALA A 154 -11.69 2.06 -4.84
C ALA A 154 -10.73 1.66 -5.96
N GLY A 155 -9.41 1.67 -5.72
CA GLY A 155 -8.41 1.45 -6.76
C GLY A 155 -8.44 0.04 -7.36
N GLY A 156 -8.43 -0.99 -6.52
CA GLY A 156 -8.56 -2.38 -6.93
C GLY A 156 -9.87 -2.65 -7.67
N PRO A 157 -11.03 -2.38 -7.05
CA PRO A 157 -12.33 -2.60 -7.68
C PRO A 157 -12.55 -1.81 -8.97
N SER A 158 -12.18 -0.53 -9.03
CA SER A 158 -12.31 0.26 -10.25
C SER A 158 -11.39 -0.25 -11.37
N GLY A 159 -10.17 -0.64 -11.03
CA GLY A 159 -9.23 -1.26 -11.96
C GLY A 159 -9.76 -2.59 -12.49
N THR A 160 -10.35 -3.43 -11.65
CA THR A 160 -11.00 -4.69 -12.05
C THR A 160 -12.21 -4.42 -12.96
N LEU A 161 -13.00 -3.39 -12.67
CA LEU A 161 -14.12 -2.98 -13.51
C LEU A 161 -13.63 -2.51 -14.90
N VAL A 162 -12.59 -1.68 -14.96
CA VAL A 162 -11.97 -1.25 -16.22
C VAL A 162 -11.43 -2.46 -16.98
N SER A 163 -10.81 -3.40 -16.30
CA SER A 163 -10.27 -4.64 -16.89
C SER A 163 -11.35 -5.52 -17.51
N HIS A 164 -12.57 -5.49 -16.99
CA HIS A 164 -13.71 -6.19 -17.56
C HIS A 164 -14.06 -5.73 -18.99
N PHE A 165 -13.86 -4.43 -19.29
CA PHE A 165 -14.13 -3.84 -20.61
C PHE A 165 -12.91 -3.78 -21.53
N THR A 166 -11.69 -3.82 -20.99
CA THR A 166 -10.44 -3.53 -21.73
C THR A 166 -9.40 -4.63 -21.62
N GLN A 167 -9.77 -5.82 -21.17
CA GLN A 167 -8.86 -6.88 -20.72
C GLN A 167 -8.09 -6.49 -19.43
N TRP A 168 -7.48 -7.46 -18.75
CA TRP A 168 -6.78 -7.24 -17.48
C TRP A 168 -5.64 -6.20 -17.56
N ARG A 169 -5.00 -6.08 -18.72
CA ARG A 169 -3.94 -5.09 -18.98
C ARG A 169 -4.43 -3.65 -18.88
N GLY A 170 -5.69 -3.38 -19.25
CA GLY A 170 -6.25 -2.02 -19.24
C GLY A 170 -6.33 -1.42 -17.84
N GLY A 171 -6.67 -2.22 -16.82
CA GLY A 171 -6.64 -1.77 -15.43
C GLY A 171 -5.23 -1.35 -14.98
N PHE A 172 -4.20 -2.10 -15.34
CA PHE A 172 -2.80 -1.75 -15.05
C PHE A 172 -2.31 -0.53 -15.83
N TRP A 173 -2.73 -0.35 -17.09
CA TRP A 173 -2.45 0.89 -17.81
C TRP A 173 -3.08 2.11 -17.14
N GLY A 174 -4.27 1.95 -16.55
CA GLY A 174 -4.89 2.96 -15.69
C GLY A 174 -4.00 3.31 -14.49
N VAL A 175 -3.42 2.31 -13.82
CA VAL A 175 -2.46 2.53 -12.73
C VAL A 175 -1.21 3.28 -13.20
N VAL A 176 -0.66 2.93 -14.37
CA VAL A 176 0.48 3.66 -14.96
C VAL A 176 0.13 5.13 -15.20
N ALA A 177 -1.05 5.40 -15.78
CA ALA A 177 -1.52 6.77 -16.01
C ALA A 177 -1.68 7.56 -14.71
N LEU A 178 -2.29 6.95 -13.66
CA LEU A 178 -2.42 7.56 -12.34
C LEU A 178 -1.05 7.82 -11.69
N THR A 179 -0.08 6.89 -11.87
CA THR A 179 1.27 7.06 -11.34
C THR A 179 1.99 8.22 -12.04
N ILE A 180 1.83 8.37 -13.36
CA ILE A 180 2.36 9.50 -14.12
C ILE A 180 1.75 10.82 -13.64
N ALA A 181 0.44 10.85 -13.37
CA ALA A 181 -0.22 12.00 -12.76
C ALA A 181 0.36 12.32 -11.36
N GLY A 182 0.65 11.29 -10.55
CA GLY A 182 1.33 11.42 -9.26
C GLY A 182 2.74 12.01 -9.39
N ILE A 183 3.54 11.53 -10.36
CA ILE A 183 4.87 12.08 -10.70
C ILE A 183 4.74 13.57 -11.02
N THR A 184 3.83 13.91 -11.93
CA THR A 184 3.61 15.30 -12.35
C THR A 184 3.20 16.16 -11.15
N GLY A 185 2.30 15.68 -10.31
CA GLY A 185 1.90 16.34 -9.06
C GLY A 185 3.09 16.55 -8.12
N CYS A 186 3.94 15.56 -7.92
CA CYS A 186 5.13 15.68 -7.08
C CYS A 186 6.16 16.67 -7.67
N VAL A 187 6.31 16.69 -9.00
CA VAL A 187 7.22 17.64 -9.68
C VAL A 187 6.72 19.09 -9.57
N LEU A 188 5.43 19.31 -9.67
CA LEU A 188 4.87 20.67 -9.66
C LEU A 188 4.54 21.17 -8.25
N GLY A 189 4.14 20.25 -7.36
CA GLY A 189 3.57 20.61 -6.04
C GLY A 189 4.55 20.50 -4.86
N LEU A 190 5.70 19.82 -5.02
CA LEU A 190 6.70 19.73 -3.95
C LEU A 190 7.84 20.72 -4.17
N PRO A 191 8.31 21.41 -3.12
CA PRO A 191 9.47 22.31 -3.20
C PRO A 191 10.70 21.57 -3.71
N ALA A 192 11.49 22.21 -4.58
CA ALA A 192 12.69 21.62 -5.18
C ALA A 192 13.82 21.39 -4.15
N ALA A 193 13.80 22.12 -3.04
CA ALA A 193 14.82 22.09 -1.98
C ALA A 193 14.16 21.88 -0.62
N THR A 194 14.13 20.66 -0.14
CA THR A 194 14.10 20.34 1.28
C THR A 194 15.33 19.50 1.58
N SER A 195 16.50 20.13 1.43
CA SER A 195 17.80 19.61 1.88
C SER A 195 18.03 19.88 3.36
N ASP A 196 17.04 19.64 4.20
CA ASP A 196 17.32 19.37 5.60
C ASP A 196 17.55 17.88 5.69
N ALA A 197 18.79 17.46 5.42
CA ALA A 197 19.26 16.16 5.85
C ALA A 197 18.95 16.05 7.34
N PRO A 198 18.21 15.02 7.82
CA PRO A 198 18.07 14.81 9.25
C PRO A 198 19.49 14.74 9.82
N ASP A 199 19.70 15.45 10.94
CA ASP A 199 20.95 15.40 11.68
C ASP A 199 21.48 13.96 11.70
N SER A 200 22.62 13.73 11.05
CA SER A 200 23.22 12.40 10.87
C SER A 200 23.57 11.72 12.21
N ASN A 201 23.48 12.46 13.32
CA ASN A 201 23.66 11.98 14.67
C ASN A 201 22.45 11.25 15.28
N LYS A 202 21.29 11.20 14.57
CA LYS A 202 20.08 10.49 15.02
C LYS A 202 19.63 9.41 14.05
N ALA A 203 20.48 8.95 13.13
CA ALA A 203 20.16 7.80 12.31
C ALA A 203 19.89 6.59 13.22
N PRO A 204 18.70 5.95 13.16
CA PRO A 204 18.43 4.76 13.93
C PRO A 204 19.46 3.71 13.56
N SER A 205 20.21 3.21 14.54
CA SER A 205 21.16 2.14 14.29
C SER A 205 20.37 0.87 13.99
N VAL A 206 20.48 0.36 12.77
CA VAL A 206 19.87 -0.91 12.34
C VAL A 206 20.13 -2.04 13.34
N ALA A 207 21.34 -2.06 13.92
CA ALA A 207 21.71 -3.00 14.98
C ALA A 207 20.86 -2.87 16.26
N ARG A 208 20.43 -1.66 16.60
CA ARG A 208 19.60 -1.39 17.79
C ARG A 208 18.14 -1.79 17.53
N GLU A 209 17.65 -1.59 16.32
CA GLU A 209 16.30 -1.99 15.91
C GLU A 209 16.21 -3.52 15.84
N VAL A 210 17.20 -4.20 15.24
CA VAL A 210 17.27 -5.67 15.19
C VAL A 210 17.39 -6.27 16.61
N ALA A 211 18.14 -5.64 17.51
CA ALA A 211 18.22 -6.08 18.89
C ALA A 211 16.89 -5.94 19.64
N THR A 212 16.07 -4.95 19.27
CA THR A 212 14.72 -4.76 19.85
C THR A 212 13.76 -5.85 19.41
N ILE A 213 13.86 -6.34 18.16
CA ILE A 213 13.05 -7.45 17.62
C ILE A 213 13.30 -8.76 18.39
N ARG A 214 14.49 -8.96 18.98
CA ARG A 214 14.82 -10.15 19.77
C ARG A 214 14.12 -10.24 21.13
N ARG A 215 13.33 -9.25 21.54
CA ARG A 215 12.52 -9.35 22.75
C ARG A 215 11.38 -10.34 22.54
N PRO A 216 11.23 -11.38 23.39
CA PRO A 216 10.31 -12.50 23.12
C PRO A 216 8.85 -12.03 22.97
N MET A 217 8.42 -11.02 23.73
CA MET A 217 7.07 -10.46 23.62
C MET A 217 6.83 -9.76 22.27
N LEU A 218 7.82 -9.05 21.74
CA LEU A 218 7.73 -8.42 20.42
C LEU A 218 7.71 -9.47 19.31
N SER A 219 8.52 -10.53 19.43
CA SER A 219 8.52 -11.64 18.46
C SER A 219 7.14 -12.31 18.39
N VAL A 220 6.47 -12.53 19.51
CA VAL A 220 5.11 -13.07 19.53
C VAL A 220 4.11 -12.16 18.85
N ILE A 221 4.16 -10.84 19.09
CA ILE A 221 3.30 -9.85 18.44
C ILE A 221 3.57 -9.85 16.92
N PHE A 222 4.83 -9.88 16.50
CA PHE A 222 5.18 -9.97 15.07
C PHE A 222 4.64 -11.23 14.41
N VAL A 223 4.79 -12.40 15.04
CA VAL A 223 4.26 -13.67 14.52
C VAL A 223 2.74 -13.61 14.38
N ILE A 224 2.02 -13.14 15.40
CA ILE A 224 0.57 -12.99 15.34
C ILE A 224 0.17 -12.03 14.21
N THR A 225 0.87 -10.90 14.08
CA THR A 225 0.60 -9.91 13.01
C THR A 225 0.85 -10.53 11.63
N ILE A 226 1.94 -11.27 11.47
CA ILE A 226 2.26 -11.96 10.21
C ILE A 226 1.17 -12.97 9.86
N LEU A 227 0.77 -13.82 10.81
CA LEU A 227 -0.23 -14.87 10.58
C LEU A 227 -1.62 -14.28 10.27
N THR A 228 -2.05 -13.27 11.01
CA THR A 228 -3.35 -12.61 10.77
C THR A 228 -3.37 -11.85 9.44
N THR A 229 -2.29 -11.15 9.12
CA THR A 229 -2.16 -10.45 7.83
C THR A 229 -2.07 -11.44 6.67
N ALA A 230 -1.33 -12.54 6.83
CA ALA A 230 -1.25 -13.59 5.80
C ALA A 230 -2.62 -14.22 5.53
N ALA A 231 -3.37 -14.59 6.57
CA ALA A 231 -4.72 -15.15 6.43
C ALA A 231 -5.67 -14.18 5.71
N TYR A 232 -5.66 -12.92 6.10
CA TYR A 232 -6.44 -11.86 5.48
C TYR A 232 -6.06 -11.63 4.01
N MET A 233 -4.76 -11.55 3.70
CA MET A 233 -4.26 -11.28 2.35
C MET A 233 -4.45 -12.46 1.41
N ILE A 234 -4.30 -13.70 1.89
CA ILE A 234 -4.59 -14.90 1.08
C ILE A 234 -6.06 -14.89 0.66
N THR A 235 -6.98 -14.69 1.62
CA THR A 235 -8.42 -14.61 1.33
C THR A 235 -8.71 -13.52 0.30
N PHE A 236 -8.17 -12.31 0.47
CA PHE A 236 -8.39 -11.20 -0.45
C PHE A 236 -7.85 -11.50 -1.87
N ASN A 237 -6.61 -12.00 -1.96
CA ASN A 237 -5.95 -12.20 -3.25
C ASN A 237 -6.59 -13.31 -4.10
N TYR A 238 -7.22 -14.29 -3.48
CA TYR A 238 -7.92 -15.37 -4.20
C TYR A 238 -9.44 -15.21 -4.21
N LEU A 239 -9.99 -14.13 -3.63
CA LEU A 239 -11.42 -13.89 -3.52
C LEU A 239 -12.11 -13.88 -4.90
N ALA A 240 -11.51 -13.19 -5.88
CA ALA A 240 -12.06 -13.13 -7.23
C ALA A 240 -12.12 -14.51 -7.89
N ALA A 241 -11.07 -15.33 -7.73
CA ALA A 241 -11.04 -16.71 -8.23
C ALA A 241 -12.09 -17.58 -7.55
N MET A 242 -12.21 -17.49 -6.21
CA MET A 242 -13.22 -18.25 -5.46
C MET A 242 -14.65 -17.89 -5.87
N LEU A 243 -14.93 -16.61 -6.06
CA LEU A 243 -16.26 -16.16 -6.50
C LEU A 243 -16.60 -16.61 -7.93
N ALA A 244 -15.60 -16.64 -8.81
CA ALA A 244 -15.80 -17.06 -10.19
C ALA A 244 -15.95 -18.60 -10.32
N ASP A 245 -15.06 -19.36 -9.65
CA ASP A 245 -14.90 -20.80 -9.89
C ASP A 245 -15.79 -21.65 -8.96
N ILE A 246 -16.01 -21.22 -7.71
CA ILE A 246 -16.78 -21.98 -6.73
C ILE A 246 -18.25 -21.52 -6.70
N THR A 247 -18.47 -20.18 -6.60
CA THR A 247 -19.82 -19.62 -6.48
C THR A 247 -20.47 -19.36 -7.85
N ALA A 248 -19.72 -19.51 -8.95
CA ALA A 248 -20.16 -19.17 -10.31
C ALA A 248 -20.79 -17.78 -10.43
N MET A 249 -20.29 -16.82 -9.64
CA MET A 249 -20.81 -15.45 -9.59
C MET A 249 -20.54 -14.73 -10.91
N PRO A 250 -21.53 -14.00 -11.49
CA PRO A 250 -21.29 -13.20 -12.68
C PRO A 250 -20.14 -12.22 -12.47
N ARG A 251 -19.17 -12.19 -13.38
CA ARG A 251 -17.93 -11.39 -13.27
C ARG A 251 -18.16 -9.90 -13.00
N VAL A 252 -19.29 -9.36 -13.44
CA VAL A 252 -19.69 -7.96 -13.23
C VAL A 252 -19.85 -7.59 -11.75
N TRP A 253 -20.13 -8.57 -10.86
CA TRP A 253 -20.30 -8.34 -9.43
C TRP A 253 -19.01 -8.45 -8.62
N ILE A 254 -17.96 -9.08 -9.18
CA ILE A 254 -16.68 -9.27 -8.49
C ILE A 254 -16.08 -7.94 -8.01
N PRO A 255 -16.04 -6.84 -8.81
CA PRO A 255 -15.55 -5.56 -8.33
C PRO A 255 -16.32 -5.00 -7.13
N ALA A 256 -17.65 -5.21 -7.11
CA ALA A 256 -18.50 -4.76 -6.00
C ALA A 256 -18.18 -5.52 -4.70
N VAL A 257 -17.95 -6.83 -4.78
CA VAL A 257 -17.56 -7.63 -3.61
C VAL A 257 -16.17 -7.25 -3.10
N LEU A 258 -15.22 -7.00 -4.00
CA LEU A 258 -13.88 -6.51 -3.63
C LEU A 258 -13.95 -5.13 -2.97
N ALA A 259 -14.82 -4.23 -3.46
CA ALA A 259 -15.06 -2.92 -2.83
C ALA A 259 -15.67 -3.08 -1.42
N LEU A 260 -16.64 -3.99 -1.27
CA LEU A 260 -17.26 -4.29 0.02
C LEU A 260 -16.24 -4.85 1.02
N PHE A 261 -15.33 -5.72 0.56
CA PHE A 261 -14.23 -6.23 1.36
C PHE A 261 -13.31 -5.08 1.83
N GLY A 262 -12.96 -4.16 0.92
CA GLY A 262 -12.17 -2.98 1.24
C GLY A 262 -12.85 -2.05 2.24
N ILE A 263 -14.16 -1.81 2.08
CA ILE A 263 -14.97 -1.03 3.04
C ILE A 263 -14.97 -1.72 4.41
N GLY A 264 -15.16 -3.04 4.45
CA GLY A 264 -15.08 -3.83 5.67
C GLY A 264 -13.73 -3.71 6.38
N ALA A 265 -12.64 -3.74 5.62
CA ALA A 265 -11.28 -3.53 6.14
C ALA A 265 -11.10 -2.13 6.72
N PHE A 266 -11.56 -1.09 6.03
CA PHE A 266 -11.48 0.30 6.51
C PHE A 266 -12.30 0.52 7.80
N VAL A 267 -13.51 0.00 7.85
CA VAL A 267 -14.37 0.05 9.03
C VAL A 267 -13.75 -0.74 10.18
N GLY A 268 -13.25 -1.95 9.90
CA GLY A 268 -12.56 -2.81 10.87
C GLY A 268 -11.32 -2.15 11.45
N LEU A 269 -10.49 -1.51 10.63
CA LEU A 269 -9.32 -0.75 11.06
C LEU A 269 -9.71 0.43 11.96
N SER A 270 -10.78 1.15 11.60
CA SER A 270 -11.27 2.31 12.35
C SER A 270 -11.84 1.93 13.71
N ILE A 271 -12.60 0.83 13.79
CA ILE A 271 -13.17 0.30 15.05
C ILE A 271 -12.06 -0.34 15.87
N GLY A 272 -11.25 -1.20 15.25
CA GLY A 272 -10.13 -1.90 15.90
C GLY A 272 -9.11 -0.92 16.50
N GLY A 273 -8.80 0.18 15.81
CA GLY A 273 -7.95 1.24 16.33
C GLY A 273 -8.49 1.84 17.64
N ARG A 274 -9.78 2.22 17.65
CA ARG A 274 -10.42 2.78 18.87
C ARG A 274 -10.47 1.80 20.05
N ILE A 275 -10.67 0.51 19.78
CA ILE A 275 -10.66 -0.53 20.83
C ILE A 275 -9.24 -0.76 21.32
N SER A 276 -8.27 -0.79 20.40
CA SER A 276 -6.85 -1.01 20.71
C SER A 276 -6.26 0.10 21.59
N ASP A 277 -6.66 1.35 21.39
CA ASP A 277 -6.22 2.47 22.23
C ASP A 277 -6.60 2.31 23.72
N ARG A 278 -7.72 1.62 23.99
CA ARG A 278 -8.22 1.42 25.35
C ARG A 278 -7.91 0.03 25.92
N ARG A 279 -7.97 -1.00 25.09
CA ARG A 279 -7.82 -2.41 25.48
C ARG A 279 -7.15 -3.24 24.36
N PRO A 280 -5.82 -3.13 24.17
CA PRO A 280 -5.10 -3.75 23.05
C PRO A 280 -5.27 -5.28 23.00
N HIS A 281 -5.29 -5.95 24.16
CA HIS A 281 -5.48 -7.42 24.21
C HIS A 281 -6.88 -7.83 23.71
N VAL A 282 -7.93 -7.06 24.03
CA VAL A 282 -9.29 -7.34 23.59
C VAL A 282 -9.41 -7.15 22.08
N ALA A 283 -8.84 -6.08 21.53
CA ALA A 283 -8.83 -5.83 20.08
C ALA A 283 -8.17 -6.97 19.32
N LEU A 284 -7.05 -7.49 19.81
CA LEU A 284 -6.28 -8.56 19.18
C LEU A 284 -7.05 -9.89 19.22
N LEU A 285 -7.62 -10.25 20.38
CA LEU A 285 -8.39 -11.49 20.54
C LEU A 285 -9.69 -11.47 19.73
N THR A 286 -10.43 -10.36 19.76
CA THR A 286 -11.70 -10.25 19.00
C THR A 286 -11.45 -10.26 17.50
N GLY A 287 -10.38 -9.61 17.02
CA GLY A 287 -9.99 -9.63 15.61
C GLY A 287 -9.59 -11.04 15.15
N ALA A 288 -8.75 -11.75 15.91
CA ALA A 288 -8.34 -13.10 15.59
C ALA A 288 -9.54 -14.08 15.60
N LEU A 289 -10.41 -13.98 16.61
CA LEU A 289 -11.61 -14.82 16.71
C LEU A 289 -12.58 -14.57 15.55
N ALA A 290 -12.78 -13.30 15.15
CA ALA A 290 -13.61 -12.95 14.02
C ALA A 290 -13.09 -13.56 12.72
N ILE A 291 -11.78 -13.53 12.48
CA ILE A 291 -11.16 -14.16 11.29
C ILE A 291 -11.43 -15.67 11.30
N VAL A 292 -11.22 -16.35 12.43
CA VAL A 292 -11.46 -17.79 12.54
C VAL A 292 -12.93 -18.13 12.27
N ILE A 293 -13.87 -17.44 12.92
CA ILE A 293 -15.31 -17.68 12.74
C ILE A 293 -15.72 -17.47 11.28
N LEU A 294 -15.31 -16.35 10.67
CA LEU A 294 -15.65 -16.04 9.28
C LEU A 294 -15.03 -17.06 8.31
N SER A 295 -13.79 -17.50 8.55
CA SER A 295 -13.16 -18.53 7.73
C SER A 295 -13.89 -19.87 7.84
N VAL A 296 -14.34 -20.27 9.03
CA VAL A 296 -15.13 -21.50 9.22
C VAL A 296 -16.48 -21.39 8.53
N VAL A 297 -17.16 -20.25 8.66
CA VAL A 297 -18.45 -20.01 7.97
C VAL A 297 -18.26 -20.09 6.45
N MET A 298 -17.18 -19.51 5.92
CA MET A 298 -16.89 -19.52 4.47
C MET A 298 -16.60 -20.93 3.93
N VAL A 299 -16.03 -21.82 4.75
CA VAL A 299 -15.77 -23.22 4.36
C VAL A 299 -17.04 -24.07 4.47
N ALA A 300 -17.96 -23.71 5.37
CA ALA A 300 -19.19 -24.46 5.62
C ALA A 300 -20.37 -24.06 4.69
N ALA A 301 -20.26 -22.89 4.02
CA ALA A 301 -21.27 -22.38 3.08
C ALA A 301 -20.97 -22.82 1.65
#